data_d60c75199ff88127e1d864733bf85a8d
#
_entry.id   d60c75199ff88127e1d864733bf85a8d
#
_cell.length_a   1.000
_cell.length_b   1.000
_cell.length_c   1.000
_cell.angle_alpha   90.00
_cell.angle_beta   90.00
_cell.angle_gamma   90.00
#
_symmetry.space_group_name_H-M   'P 1'
#
loop_
_entity.id
_entity.type
_entity.pdbx_description
1 polymer ?
#
loop_
_entity_poly.entity_id
_entity_poly.type
_entity_poly.pdbx_seq_one_letter_code
_entity_poly.pdbx_strand_id
1 'polypeptide(L)'
;MFTNNPAAAVTDPHTDREPGHAPETGPDRGTDPDREMIPHAGGVSADEFRAALSRLAAGVVLITALDPEDDPADEDVAAGDGLPVGEDAGMTATAFMSVSLDPPLVMVSVRNDSRMDDVLERQPLWAVSVLTESQRNIAGQFAMKGRLSDRLLFASVPHIRGERTGAALVKGALATMECRTEQRVVAGDHTLTIGRVLTAHTPNIESNPLTYFRGRYRKLG
;
A
#
# COMPACT_ATOMS: atom_id res chain seq x y z
N MET A 1 -12.45 16.58 -50.75
CA MET A 1 -13.72 17.30 -51.02
C MET A 1 -14.34 17.55 -49.67
N PHE A 2 -14.08 18.75 -49.18
CA PHE A 2 -15.02 19.84 -48.89
C PHE A 2 -15.80 19.58 -47.57
N THR A 3 -15.93 20.46 -46.64
CA THR A 3 -15.76 21.92 -46.54
C THR A 3 -15.70 22.37 -45.10
N ASN A 4 -14.94 23.38 -44.89
CA ASN A 4 -14.93 24.37 -43.81
C ASN A 4 -16.34 24.82 -43.37
N ASN A 5 -16.52 25.07 -42.06
CA ASN A 5 -17.46 26.09 -41.62
C ASN A 5 -16.90 26.87 -40.40
N PRO A 6 -17.04 28.18 -40.40
CA PRO A 6 -16.29 29.10 -39.55
C PRO A 6 -17.06 29.49 -38.26
N ALA A 7 -16.26 30.09 -37.41
CA ALA A 7 -16.54 30.81 -36.19
C ALA A 7 -17.88 31.53 -36.05
N ALA A 8 -18.46 31.43 -34.84
CA ALA A 8 -19.33 32.47 -34.31
C ALA A 8 -18.79 32.89 -32.94
N ALA A 9 -18.30 34.12 -32.89
CA ALA A 9 -17.98 34.83 -31.67
C ALA A 9 -19.28 35.18 -30.93
N VAL A 10 -19.35 34.93 -29.64
CA VAL A 10 -20.35 35.53 -28.75
C VAL A 10 -19.60 36.24 -27.62
N THR A 11 -19.90 37.48 -27.55
CA THR A 11 -19.42 38.55 -26.69
C THR A 11 -19.71 38.30 -25.21
N ASP A 12 -18.72 38.63 -24.42
CA ASP A 12 -18.75 38.82 -22.95
C ASP A 12 -19.62 40.01 -22.59
N PRO A 13 -20.38 39.96 -21.51
CA PRO A 13 -20.56 41.15 -20.69
C PRO A 13 -20.52 40.87 -19.18
N HIS A 14 -19.82 41.77 -18.54
CA HIS A 14 -19.89 42.18 -17.14
C HIS A 14 -19.06 41.47 -16.09
N THR A 15 -17.92 42.11 -15.90
CA THR A 15 -17.26 42.37 -14.62
C THR A 15 -18.24 42.83 -13.55
N ASP A 16 -18.36 42.05 -12.48
CA ASP A 16 -18.56 42.60 -11.14
C ASP A 16 -17.72 41.78 -10.16
N ARG A 17 -16.62 42.41 -9.73
CA ARG A 17 -15.79 41.94 -8.64
C ARG A 17 -16.42 42.40 -7.34
N GLU A 18 -16.89 41.44 -6.53
CA GLU A 18 -17.05 41.66 -5.10
C GLU A 18 -15.83 41.18 -4.33
N PRO A 19 -15.44 41.90 -3.25
CA PRO A 19 -14.19 41.68 -2.57
C PRO A 19 -14.29 40.61 -1.48
N GLY A 20 -13.33 39.70 -1.46
CA GLY A 20 -12.76 39.16 -0.25
C GLY A 20 -13.62 38.23 0.61
N HIS A 21 -13.63 36.93 0.26
CA HIS A 21 -13.86 35.90 1.28
C HIS A 21 -12.52 35.28 1.60
N ALA A 22 -12.03 35.51 2.82
CA ALA A 22 -10.88 34.82 3.38
C ALA A 22 -11.19 33.32 3.48
N PRO A 23 -10.21 32.43 3.24
CA PRO A 23 -10.46 31.00 3.46
C PRO A 23 -10.76 30.76 4.94
N GLU A 24 -11.96 30.27 5.23
CA GLU A 24 -12.28 29.74 6.55
C GLU A 24 -11.31 28.57 6.83
N THR A 25 -10.47 28.76 7.83
CA THR A 25 -9.69 27.71 8.44
C THR A 25 -10.68 26.68 8.99
N GLY A 26 -10.74 25.52 8.35
CA GLY A 26 -11.52 24.38 8.84
C GLY A 26 -11.14 24.06 10.28
N PRO A 27 -12.08 23.51 11.08
CA PRO A 27 -11.84 23.26 12.48
C PRO A 27 -10.62 22.35 12.65
N ASP A 28 -9.70 22.83 13.47
CA ASP A 28 -8.58 22.08 14.03
C ASP A 28 -9.14 20.74 14.56
N ARG A 29 -8.75 19.63 13.95
CA ARG A 29 -9.03 18.29 14.48
C ARG A 29 -8.06 18.03 15.62
N GLY A 30 -8.27 18.75 16.71
CA GLY A 30 -7.64 18.42 17.98
C GLY A 30 -7.85 16.93 18.25
N THR A 31 -6.77 16.21 18.42
CA THR A 31 -6.77 14.88 19.00
C THR A 31 -7.43 14.99 20.36
N ASP A 32 -8.68 14.53 20.46
CA ASP A 32 -9.40 14.41 21.73
C ASP A 32 -8.69 13.34 22.56
N PRO A 33 -7.92 13.72 23.62
CA PRO A 33 -7.22 12.75 24.46
C PRO A 33 -8.16 11.93 25.34
N ASP A 34 -9.44 12.28 25.38
CA ASP A 34 -10.47 11.64 26.21
C ASP A 34 -11.43 10.77 25.40
N ARG A 35 -11.04 10.34 24.21
CA ARG A 35 -11.79 9.28 23.53
C ARG A 35 -11.59 7.97 24.29
N GLU A 36 -12.21 7.88 25.46
CA GLU A 36 -12.38 6.64 26.19
C GLU A 36 -12.85 5.56 25.20
N MET A 37 -12.02 4.55 25.00
CA MET A 37 -12.48 3.32 24.35
C MET A 37 -13.63 2.80 25.19
N ILE A 38 -14.85 2.98 24.71
CA ILE A 38 -16.03 2.38 25.33
C ILE A 38 -15.73 0.88 25.42
N PRO A 39 -15.62 0.31 26.62
CA PRO A 39 -15.44 -1.12 26.74
C PRO A 39 -16.68 -1.75 26.13
N HIS A 40 -16.53 -2.44 25.01
CA HIS A 40 -17.63 -3.23 24.44
C HIS A 40 -17.93 -4.39 25.38
N ALA A 41 -18.75 -4.15 26.40
CA ALA A 41 -19.33 -5.20 27.21
C ALA A 41 -20.19 -6.07 26.27
N GLY A 42 -19.67 -7.24 25.87
CA GLY A 42 -20.36 -8.19 24.99
C GLY A 42 -19.74 -8.42 23.62
N GLY A 43 -18.49 -7.98 23.36
CA GLY A 43 -17.78 -8.28 22.10
C GLY A 43 -17.29 -9.73 22.02
N VAL A 44 -17.03 -10.20 20.80
CA VAL A 44 -16.41 -11.52 20.56
C VAL A 44 -14.98 -11.54 21.09
N SER A 45 -14.52 -12.68 21.58
CA SER A 45 -13.12 -12.87 21.97
C SER A 45 -12.21 -12.86 20.73
N ALA A 46 -10.92 -12.56 20.94
CA ALA A 46 -9.93 -12.60 19.87
C ALA A 46 -9.84 -13.98 19.21
N ASP A 47 -10.07 -15.06 19.95
CA ASP A 47 -9.99 -16.41 19.42
C ASP A 47 -11.23 -16.77 18.58
N GLU A 48 -12.42 -16.38 19.00
CA GLU A 48 -13.65 -16.51 18.20
C GLU A 48 -13.54 -15.70 16.91
N PHE A 49 -13.03 -14.48 16.98
CA PHE A 49 -12.81 -13.63 15.82
C PHE A 49 -11.80 -14.27 14.84
N ARG A 50 -10.64 -14.71 15.34
CA ARG A 50 -9.64 -15.41 14.50
C ARG A 50 -10.22 -16.71 13.90
N ALA A 51 -10.99 -17.47 14.66
CA ALA A 51 -11.63 -18.69 14.16
C ALA A 51 -12.58 -18.39 13.00
N ALA A 52 -13.39 -17.35 13.11
CA ALA A 52 -14.29 -16.91 12.06
C ALA A 52 -13.51 -16.44 10.82
N LEU A 53 -12.54 -15.51 10.99
CA LEU A 53 -11.73 -14.99 9.87
C LEU A 53 -10.85 -16.05 9.21
N SER A 54 -10.45 -17.10 9.93
CA SER A 54 -9.72 -18.23 9.32
C SER A 54 -10.49 -18.94 8.22
N ARG A 55 -11.82 -18.73 8.14
CA ARG A 55 -12.70 -19.31 7.11
C ARG A 55 -12.76 -18.46 5.83
N LEU A 56 -12.21 -17.26 5.85
CA LEU A 56 -12.06 -16.43 4.67
C LEU A 56 -10.77 -16.84 3.94
N ALA A 57 -10.90 -17.29 2.69
CA ALA A 57 -9.75 -17.52 1.82
C ALA A 57 -9.25 -16.17 1.30
N ALA A 58 -7.95 -15.94 1.43
CA ALA A 58 -7.32 -14.69 0.96
C ALA A 58 -6.14 -14.99 0.04
N GLY A 59 -5.92 -14.14 -0.94
CA GLY A 59 -4.67 -14.12 -1.71
C GLY A 59 -3.49 -13.73 -0.81
N VAL A 60 -2.30 -14.12 -1.20
CA VAL A 60 -1.06 -13.80 -0.48
C VAL A 60 -0.23 -12.84 -1.32
N VAL A 61 0.14 -11.72 -0.73
CA VAL A 61 0.99 -10.72 -1.37
C VAL A 61 2.27 -10.50 -0.55
N LEU A 62 3.33 -10.06 -1.23
CA LEU A 62 4.50 -9.46 -0.60
C LEU A 62 4.41 -7.94 -0.78
N ILE A 63 4.38 -7.21 0.32
CA ILE A 63 4.52 -5.75 0.35
C ILE A 63 5.99 -5.44 0.52
N THR A 64 6.51 -4.50 -0.27
CA THR A 64 7.91 -4.08 -0.23
C THR A 64 8.02 -2.57 -0.29
N ALA A 65 9.03 -2.04 0.37
CA ALA A 65 9.41 -0.62 0.31
C ALA A 65 10.92 -0.50 0.52
N LEU A 66 11.46 0.67 0.25
CA LEU A 66 12.81 1.03 0.68
C LEU A 66 12.70 1.78 2.00
N ASP A 67 13.31 1.23 3.05
CA ASP A 67 13.41 1.89 4.35
C ASP A 67 14.46 3.00 4.23
N PRO A 68 14.09 4.28 4.30
CA PRO A 68 15.08 5.34 4.20
C PRO A 68 16.10 5.21 5.33
N GLU A 69 17.35 5.38 5.01
CA GLU A 69 18.40 5.45 6.02
C GLU A 69 18.20 6.69 6.88
N ASP A 70 18.33 6.54 8.20
CA ASP A 70 18.27 7.65 9.17
C ASP A 70 19.59 8.44 9.15
N ASP A 71 20.11 8.82 7.99
CA ASP A 71 21.25 9.73 7.91
C ASP A 71 20.77 11.17 7.79
N PRO A 72 20.87 11.97 8.88
CA PRO A 72 20.46 13.38 8.84
C PRO A 72 21.33 14.25 7.92
N ALA A 73 22.37 13.68 7.29
CA ALA A 73 23.22 14.40 6.34
C ALA A 73 22.65 14.40 4.89
N ASP A 74 21.65 13.58 4.59
CA ASP A 74 21.09 13.41 3.26
C ASP A 74 19.74 14.14 3.05
N GLU A 75 19.50 15.27 3.74
CA GLU A 75 18.32 16.12 3.47
C GLU A 75 18.25 16.59 2.00
N ASP A 76 19.36 16.57 1.26
CA ASP A 76 19.42 16.94 -0.15
C ASP A 76 18.93 15.83 -1.11
N VAL A 77 18.78 14.57 -0.68
CA VAL A 77 18.36 13.47 -1.55
C VAL A 77 16.84 13.43 -1.73
N ALA A 78 16.08 14.00 -0.81
CA ALA A 78 14.63 14.03 -0.84
C ALA A 78 14.03 14.98 -1.91
N ALA A 79 14.83 15.86 -2.51
CA ALA A 79 14.41 16.90 -3.47
C ALA A 79 14.79 16.59 -4.93
N GLY A 80 15.45 15.48 -5.21
CA GLY A 80 15.83 15.08 -6.57
C GLY A 80 14.77 14.21 -7.25
N ASP A 81 14.70 14.24 -8.58
CA ASP A 81 13.88 13.35 -9.43
C ASP A 81 14.32 11.87 -9.36
N GLY A 82 15.11 11.49 -8.35
CA GLY A 82 15.64 10.15 -8.14
C GLY A 82 14.68 9.22 -7.40
N LEU A 83 14.88 7.91 -7.59
CA LEU A 83 14.18 6.89 -6.80
C LEU A 83 14.69 6.93 -5.35
N PRO A 84 13.83 6.55 -4.35
CA PRO A 84 14.26 6.44 -2.97
C PRO A 84 15.49 5.55 -2.82
N VAL A 85 16.37 5.91 -1.92
CA VAL A 85 17.53 5.10 -1.51
C VAL A 85 17.25 4.58 -0.10
N GLY A 86 17.68 3.37 0.21
CA GLY A 86 17.47 2.78 1.53
C GLY A 86 17.60 1.27 1.53
N GLU A 87 17.40 0.66 2.69
CA GLU A 87 17.37 -0.78 2.83
C GLU A 87 16.05 -1.39 2.39
N ASP A 88 16.10 -2.58 1.78
CA ASP A 88 14.89 -3.31 1.44
C ASP A 88 14.11 -3.69 2.70
N ALA A 89 12.83 -3.38 2.71
CA ALA A 89 11.86 -3.85 3.69
C ALA A 89 10.77 -4.68 2.99
N GLY A 90 10.34 -5.78 3.63
CA GLY A 90 9.33 -6.65 3.07
C GLY A 90 8.43 -7.28 4.13
N MET A 91 7.17 -7.52 3.78
CA MET A 91 6.18 -8.16 4.65
C MET A 91 5.17 -8.97 3.82
N THR A 92 4.95 -10.22 4.20
CA THR A 92 3.83 -11.00 3.67
C THR A 92 2.53 -10.54 4.28
N ALA A 93 1.55 -10.25 3.41
CA ALA A 93 0.21 -9.84 3.83
C ALA A 93 -0.87 -10.68 3.14
N THR A 94 -1.99 -10.85 3.85
CA THR A 94 -3.25 -11.40 3.33
C THR A 94 -4.38 -10.38 3.41
N ALA A 95 -4.21 -9.33 4.18
CA ALA A 95 -5.15 -8.22 4.31
C ALA A 95 -4.84 -7.14 3.25
N PHE A 96 -4.98 -7.50 1.98
CA PHE A 96 -4.79 -6.65 0.82
C PHE A 96 -6.02 -6.71 -0.09
N MET A 97 -6.47 -5.56 -0.59
CA MET A 97 -7.65 -5.49 -1.46
C MET A 97 -7.63 -4.27 -2.37
N SER A 98 -8.40 -4.34 -3.46
CA SER A 98 -8.74 -3.17 -4.28
C SER A 98 -9.79 -2.30 -3.56
N VAL A 99 -9.68 -0.99 -3.70
CA VAL A 99 -10.59 0.01 -3.09
C VAL A 99 -11.38 0.75 -4.15
N SER A 100 -10.73 1.20 -5.22
CA SER A 100 -11.34 2.02 -6.28
C SER A 100 -10.66 1.74 -7.62
N LEU A 101 -11.40 1.92 -8.69
CA LEU A 101 -10.88 1.86 -10.06
C LEU A 101 -10.58 3.25 -10.62
N ASP A 102 -11.28 4.27 -10.16
CA ASP A 102 -11.06 5.65 -10.55
C ASP A 102 -11.17 6.59 -9.34
N PRO A 103 -10.05 7.12 -8.84
CA PRO A 103 -8.68 6.70 -9.17
C PRO A 103 -8.39 5.26 -8.75
N PRO A 104 -7.36 4.60 -9.34
CA PRO A 104 -7.01 3.23 -8.98
C PRO A 104 -6.37 3.20 -7.58
N LEU A 105 -7.08 2.66 -6.60
CA LEU A 105 -6.66 2.58 -5.21
C LEU A 105 -6.67 1.13 -4.71
N VAL A 106 -5.68 0.82 -3.91
CA VAL A 106 -5.56 -0.43 -3.14
C VAL A 106 -5.38 -0.12 -1.66
N MET A 107 -5.65 -1.11 -0.81
CA MET A 107 -5.46 -1.01 0.62
C MET A 107 -4.71 -2.23 1.14
N VAL A 108 -3.79 -1.99 2.07
CA VAL A 108 -3.19 -3.02 2.91
C VAL A 108 -3.41 -2.67 4.38
N SER A 109 -3.74 -3.66 5.20
CA SER A 109 -3.80 -3.51 6.65
C SER A 109 -2.51 -4.03 7.26
N VAL A 110 -1.80 -3.18 7.96
CA VAL A 110 -0.49 -3.44 8.56
C VAL A 110 -0.62 -3.30 10.07
N ARG A 111 -0.03 -4.24 10.81
CA ARG A 111 -0.06 -4.18 12.26
C ARG A 111 0.78 -3.01 12.76
N ASN A 112 0.22 -2.21 13.66
CA ASN A 112 0.97 -1.21 14.42
C ASN A 112 2.15 -1.91 15.13
N ASP A 113 3.21 -1.23 15.42
CA ASP A 113 4.46 -1.77 16.01
C ASP A 113 5.20 -2.78 15.10
N SER A 114 4.87 -2.89 13.82
CA SER A 114 5.65 -3.67 12.88
C SER A 114 6.62 -2.79 12.13
N ARG A 115 7.83 -3.31 11.82
CA ARG A 115 8.80 -2.58 11.00
C ARG A 115 8.17 -2.05 9.70
N MET A 116 7.27 -2.82 9.08
CA MET A 116 6.63 -2.36 7.84
C MET A 116 5.70 -1.16 8.07
N ASP A 117 5.04 -1.06 9.22
CA ASP A 117 4.23 0.12 9.57
C ASP A 117 5.11 1.36 9.70
N ASP A 118 6.24 1.24 10.43
CA ASP A 118 7.22 2.32 10.58
C ASP A 118 7.81 2.76 9.24
N VAL A 119 8.12 1.79 8.35
CA VAL A 119 8.62 2.11 7.00
C VAL A 119 7.58 2.83 6.17
N LEU A 120 6.33 2.34 6.13
CA LEU A 120 5.25 2.97 5.35
C LEU A 120 4.80 4.34 5.92
N GLU A 121 5.17 4.65 7.16
CA GLU A 121 4.98 5.99 7.72
C GLU A 121 5.97 6.99 7.16
N ARG A 122 7.23 6.59 7.04
CA ARG A 122 8.33 7.43 6.56
C ARG A 122 8.46 7.43 5.03
N GLN A 123 8.10 6.32 4.38
CA GLN A 123 8.23 6.12 2.94
C GLN A 123 6.86 5.97 2.27
N PRO A 124 6.39 6.97 1.52
CA PRO A 124 5.10 6.87 0.84
C PRO A 124 5.10 5.96 -0.39
N LEU A 125 6.29 5.59 -0.93
CA LEU A 125 6.42 4.75 -2.12
C LEU A 125 6.67 3.29 -1.73
N TRP A 126 5.83 2.39 -2.21
CA TRP A 126 5.88 0.98 -1.91
C TRP A 126 5.38 0.13 -3.08
N ALA A 127 5.60 -1.17 -3.01
CA ALA A 127 5.20 -2.07 -4.06
C ALA A 127 4.53 -3.34 -3.53
N VAL A 128 3.81 -4.01 -4.40
CA VAL A 128 3.06 -5.24 -4.13
C VAL A 128 3.41 -6.28 -5.18
N SER A 129 3.68 -7.49 -4.73
CA SER A 129 3.80 -8.67 -5.59
C SER A 129 2.75 -9.70 -5.18
N VAL A 130 1.81 -10.03 -6.06
CA VAL A 130 0.81 -11.10 -5.85
C VAL A 130 1.50 -12.44 -6.09
N LEU A 131 1.64 -13.25 -5.04
CA LEU A 131 2.47 -14.44 -5.08
C LEU A 131 1.76 -15.64 -5.73
N THR A 132 2.55 -16.43 -6.47
CA THR A 132 2.13 -17.73 -7.02
C THR A 132 2.23 -18.83 -5.97
N GLU A 133 1.55 -19.96 -6.20
CA GLU A 133 1.64 -21.14 -5.34
C GLU A 133 3.07 -21.69 -5.20
N SER A 134 3.92 -21.52 -6.20
CA SER A 134 5.34 -21.91 -6.17
C SER A 134 6.20 -21.00 -5.28
N GLN A 135 5.71 -19.80 -4.96
CA GLN A 135 6.40 -18.81 -4.14
C GLN A 135 6.05 -18.89 -2.64
N ARG A 136 5.48 -20.02 -2.20
CA ARG A 136 5.15 -20.28 -0.79
C ARG A 136 6.32 -20.07 0.17
N ASN A 137 7.53 -20.42 -0.25
CA ASN A 137 8.74 -20.24 0.59
C ASN A 137 9.03 -18.76 0.82
N ILE A 138 8.90 -17.93 -0.23
CA ILE A 138 9.03 -16.47 -0.12
C ILE A 138 8.02 -15.95 0.90
N ALA A 139 6.74 -16.30 0.73
CA ALA A 139 5.70 -15.90 1.67
C ALA A 139 6.03 -16.31 3.11
N GLY A 140 6.49 -17.54 3.32
CA GLY A 140 6.86 -18.05 4.64
C GLY A 140 7.99 -17.26 5.30
N GLN A 141 9.04 -16.93 4.56
CA GLN A 141 10.20 -16.20 5.05
C GLN A 141 9.81 -14.79 5.56
N PHE A 142 9.00 -14.06 4.79
CA PHE A 142 8.57 -12.70 5.15
C PHE A 142 7.38 -12.65 6.15
N ALA A 143 6.79 -13.81 6.49
CA ALA A 143 5.75 -13.90 7.52
C ALA A 143 6.31 -14.21 8.92
N MET A 144 7.56 -14.68 9.04
CA MET A 144 8.15 -15.11 10.32
C MET A 144 8.47 -13.92 11.23
N LYS A 145 8.10 -14.03 12.50
CA LYS A 145 8.57 -13.11 13.55
C LYS A 145 10.02 -13.45 13.93
N GLY A 146 10.82 -12.42 14.22
CA GLY A 146 12.22 -12.61 14.58
C GLY A 146 13.07 -13.22 13.46
N ARG A 147 12.65 -13.05 12.20
CA ARG A 147 13.37 -13.50 11.01
C ARG A 147 14.73 -12.79 10.86
N LEU A 148 15.54 -13.30 9.95
CA LEU A 148 16.74 -12.61 9.48
C LEU A 148 16.40 -11.21 8.97
N SER A 149 17.40 -10.33 8.90
CA SER A 149 17.20 -9.00 8.32
C SER A 149 16.64 -9.09 6.90
N ASP A 150 15.82 -8.16 6.53
CA ASP A 150 15.19 -8.12 5.19
C ASP A 150 16.25 -8.12 4.08
N ARG A 151 17.40 -7.46 4.29
CA ARG A 151 18.55 -7.48 3.39
C ARG A 151 19.02 -8.91 3.06
N LEU A 152 19.12 -9.77 4.06
CA LEU A 152 19.53 -11.17 3.84
C LEU A 152 18.45 -11.98 3.14
N LEU A 153 17.17 -11.71 3.42
CA LEU A 153 16.07 -12.37 2.73
C LEU A 153 16.03 -11.97 1.25
N PHE A 154 16.13 -10.68 0.95
CA PHE A 154 16.12 -10.20 -0.44
C PHE A 154 17.32 -10.66 -1.25
N ALA A 155 18.48 -10.94 -0.62
CA ALA A 155 19.61 -11.53 -1.33
C ALA A 155 19.29 -12.90 -1.94
N SER A 156 18.31 -13.63 -1.40
CA SER A 156 17.88 -14.96 -1.89
C SER A 156 16.61 -14.93 -2.74
N VAL A 157 15.90 -13.82 -2.80
CA VAL A 157 14.64 -13.69 -3.54
C VAL A 157 14.88 -13.03 -4.89
N PRO A 158 14.65 -13.74 -6.03
CA PRO A 158 14.73 -13.12 -7.34
C PRO A 158 13.73 -11.98 -7.49
N HIS A 159 14.20 -10.78 -7.73
CA HIS A 159 13.38 -9.59 -7.90
C HIS A 159 13.97 -8.63 -8.95
N ILE A 160 13.19 -7.63 -9.33
CA ILE A 160 13.61 -6.44 -10.07
C ILE A 160 13.27 -5.21 -9.25
N ARG A 161 13.88 -4.08 -9.57
CA ARG A 161 13.51 -2.80 -8.96
C ARG A 161 12.33 -2.19 -9.69
N GLY A 162 11.38 -1.66 -8.93
CA GLY A 162 10.27 -0.87 -9.46
C GLY A 162 10.80 0.44 -10.04
N GLU A 163 10.30 0.82 -11.22
CA GLU A 163 10.73 2.04 -11.91
C GLU A 163 10.23 3.32 -11.24
N ARG A 164 9.15 3.21 -10.47
CA ARG A 164 8.50 4.36 -9.80
C ARG A 164 8.77 4.41 -8.31
N THR A 165 9.13 3.30 -7.70
CA THR A 165 9.28 3.19 -6.25
C THR A 165 10.67 2.74 -5.81
N GLY A 166 11.47 2.18 -6.71
CA GLY A 166 12.73 1.51 -6.35
C GLY A 166 12.55 0.22 -5.53
N ALA A 167 11.35 -0.04 -5.01
CA ALA A 167 11.05 -1.20 -4.19
C ALA A 167 11.17 -2.52 -4.98
N ALA A 168 11.42 -3.61 -4.28
CA ALA A 168 11.61 -4.93 -4.90
C ALA A 168 10.28 -5.50 -5.42
N LEU A 169 10.24 -5.87 -6.70
CA LEU A 169 9.14 -6.60 -7.35
C LEU A 169 9.58 -8.04 -7.59
N VAL A 170 8.88 -9.02 -7.01
CA VAL A 170 9.25 -10.44 -7.08
C VAL A 170 9.11 -10.96 -8.50
N LYS A 171 10.19 -11.55 -9.04
CA LYS A 171 10.15 -12.19 -10.37
C LYS A 171 9.23 -13.39 -10.38
N GLY A 172 8.42 -13.50 -11.43
CA GLY A 172 7.45 -14.59 -11.59
C GLY A 172 6.20 -14.49 -10.71
N ALA A 173 5.97 -13.36 -10.03
CA ALA A 173 4.70 -13.06 -9.39
C ALA A 173 3.55 -13.00 -10.41
N LEU A 174 2.31 -13.28 -10.00
CA LEU A 174 1.12 -13.19 -10.85
C LEU A 174 0.88 -11.77 -11.33
N ALA A 175 0.98 -10.83 -10.41
CA ALA A 175 0.86 -9.40 -10.69
C ALA A 175 1.83 -8.63 -9.80
N THR A 176 2.27 -7.49 -10.29
CA THR A 176 3.05 -6.51 -9.53
C THR A 176 2.43 -5.14 -9.67
N MET A 177 2.45 -4.37 -8.60
CA MET A 177 1.96 -3.00 -8.57
C MET A 177 2.96 -2.13 -7.82
N GLU A 178 3.12 -0.91 -8.29
CA GLU A 178 3.83 0.13 -7.57
C GLU A 178 2.83 1.17 -7.09
N CYS A 179 2.96 1.60 -5.86
CA CYS A 179 1.95 2.40 -5.19
C CYS A 179 2.58 3.61 -4.49
N ARG A 180 1.75 4.65 -4.34
CA ARG A 180 2.03 5.79 -3.46
C ARG A 180 0.94 5.89 -2.41
N THR A 181 1.30 5.96 -1.15
CA THR A 181 0.35 6.20 -0.04
C THR A 181 -0.38 7.52 -0.25
N GLU A 182 -1.70 7.47 -0.18
CA GLU A 182 -2.57 8.65 -0.16
C GLU A 182 -3.18 8.90 1.22
N GLN A 183 -3.45 7.82 1.95
CA GLN A 183 -4.06 7.93 3.26
C GLN A 183 -3.62 6.78 4.17
N ARG A 184 -3.42 7.09 5.43
CA ARG A 184 -3.25 6.11 6.51
C ARG A 184 -4.33 6.32 7.55
N VAL A 185 -4.97 5.25 7.99
CA VAL A 185 -6.06 5.28 8.97
C VAL A 185 -5.77 4.27 10.06
N VAL A 186 -5.54 4.76 11.28
CA VAL A 186 -5.37 3.88 12.45
C VAL A 186 -6.72 3.23 12.79
N ALA A 187 -6.75 1.91 12.86
CA ALA A 187 -7.93 1.09 13.11
C ALA A 187 -7.61 -0.02 14.12
N GLY A 188 -7.77 0.27 15.41
CA GLY A 188 -7.42 -0.65 16.49
C GLY A 188 -5.91 -0.88 16.58
N ASP A 189 -5.48 -2.15 16.50
CA ASP A 189 -4.06 -2.56 16.53
C ASP A 189 -3.42 -2.64 15.14
N HIS A 190 -4.07 -2.08 14.12
CA HIS A 190 -3.60 -2.01 12.73
C HIS A 190 -3.74 -0.61 12.15
N THR A 191 -2.94 -0.32 11.14
CA THR A 191 -3.06 0.85 10.26
C THR A 191 -3.49 0.39 8.87
N LEU A 192 -4.54 1.00 8.33
CA LEU A 192 -4.98 0.83 6.95
C LEU A 192 -4.21 1.81 6.08
N THR A 193 -3.33 1.30 5.23
CA THR A 193 -2.59 2.12 4.27
C THR A 193 -3.27 2.02 2.92
N ILE A 194 -3.84 3.14 2.46
CA ILE A 194 -4.48 3.28 1.15
C ILE A 194 -3.48 3.90 0.20
N GLY A 195 -3.20 3.22 -0.91
CA GLY A 195 -2.25 3.67 -1.90
C GLY A 195 -2.86 3.79 -3.29
N ARG A 196 -2.47 4.84 -4.01
CA ARG A 196 -2.73 4.98 -5.43
C ARG A 196 -1.78 4.09 -6.21
N VAL A 197 -2.32 3.31 -7.11
CA VAL A 197 -1.53 2.47 -8.02
C VAL A 197 -0.92 3.35 -9.11
N LEU A 198 0.40 3.35 -9.20
CA LEU A 198 1.20 4.09 -10.17
C LEU A 198 1.47 3.26 -11.43
N THR A 199 1.74 1.96 -11.23
CA THR A 199 1.94 0.97 -12.31
C THR A 199 1.32 -0.36 -11.90
N ALA A 200 0.87 -1.15 -12.86
CA ALA A 200 0.38 -2.49 -12.64
C ALA A 200 0.77 -3.39 -13.82
N HIS A 201 1.32 -4.56 -13.52
CA HIS A 201 1.75 -5.54 -14.51
C HIS A 201 1.29 -6.95 -14.11
N THR A 202 1.03 -7.79 -15.10
CA THR A 202 0.65 -9.21 -14.93
C THR A 202 1.65 -10.12 -15.65
N PRO A 203 2.89 -10.25 -15.12
CA PRO A 203 3.97 -10.96 -15.82
C PRO A 203 3.75 -12.47 -15.93
N ASN A 204 2.85 -13.06 -15.15
CA ASN A 204 2.63 -14.50 -15.11
C ASN A 204 1.14 -14.82 -14.96
N ILE A 205 0.44 -14.90 -16.08
CA ILE A 205 -1.01 -15.12 -16.13
C ILE A 205 -1.43 -16.59 -16.05
N GLU A 206 -0.49 -17.54 -16.20
CA GLU A 206 -0.80 -18.98 -16.29
C GLU A 206 -0.66 -19.72 -14.94
N SER A 207 0.05 -19.12 -13.99
CA SER A 207 0.27 -19.73 -12.68
C SER A 207 -0.92 -19.55 -11.76
N ASN A 208 -1.10 -20.47 -10.81
CA ASN A 208 -2.11 -20.37 -9.77
C ASN A 208 -1.67 -19.45 -8.64
N PRO A 209 -2.61 -18.70 -8.02
CA PRO A 209 -2.30 -17.85 -6.88
C PRO A 209 -1.99 -18.66 -5.62
N LEU A 210 -1.09 -18.13 -4.80
CA LEU A 210 -0.92 -18.59 -3.44
C LEU A 210 -2.10 -18.11 -2.60
N THR A 211 -2.79 -19.02 -1.96
CA THR A 211 -3.93 -18.71 -1.07
C THR A 211 -3.61 -19.04 0.38
N TYR A 212 -4.23 -18.31 1.30
CA TYR A 212 -4.16 -18.55 2.72
C TYR A 212 -5.56 -18.86 3.25
N PHE A 213 -5.72 -20.04 3.85
CA PHE A 213 -7.01 -20.53 4.36
C PHE A 213 -6.81 -21.43 5.57
N ARG A 214 -7.58 -21.21 6.63
CA ARG A 214 -7.51 -21.98 7.88
C ARG A 214 -6.09 -22.02 8.46
N GLY A 215 -5.41 -20.89 8.49
CA GLY A 215 -4.09 -20.78 9.07
C GLY A 215 -2.96 -21.42 8.26
N ARG A 216 -3.19 -21.77 6.98
CA ARG A 216 -2.20 -22.46 6.13
C ARG A 216 -2.23 -21.95 4.70
N TYR A 217 -1.07 -21.98 4.05
CA TYR A 217 -0.98 -21.78 2.61
C TYR A 217 -1.66 -22.96 1.87
N ARG A 218 -2.44 -22.64 0.85
CA ARG A 218 -3.19 -23.59 0.03
C ARG A 218 -2.94 -23.31 -1.44
N LYS A 219 -3.17 -24.31 -2.26
CA LYS A 219 -3.31 -24.22 -3.70
C LYS A 219 -4.79 -24.14 -4.04
N LEU A 220 -5.11 -23.46 -5.13
CA LEU A 220 -6.41 -23.61 -5.77
C LEU A 220 -6.36 -24.98 -6.47
N GLY A 221 -7.15 -25.92 -5.97
CA GLY A 221 -7.25 -27.27 -6.53
C GLY A 221 -8.00 -27.28 -7.86
#